data_d93dbcafdd5282ce85b8059c9aa22c03
#
_entry.id   d93dbcafdd5282ce85b8059c9aa22c03
#
_cell.length_a   1.000
_cell.length_b   1.000
_cell.length_c   1.000
_cell.angle_alpha   90.00
_cell.angle_beta   90.00
_cell.angle_gamma   90.00
#
_symmetry.space_group_name_H-M   'P 1'
#
loop_
_entity.id
_entity.type
_entity.pdbx_description
1 polymer ?
#
loop_
_entity_poly.entity_id
_entity_poly.type
_entity_poly.pdbx_seq_one_letter_code
_entity_poly.pdbx_strand_id
1 'polypeptide(L)'
;PQVIGGSGPKVLYLRSFKIDASVLRQVLWSILLFGKALESASGSEEEQLREALQPFGELIAIGKPGEALPTLGAARLYASDAEWQNVVIGLMQTARLVVVRVGSSGGLLWELQETVKVLNPTKLLLWINLKKKDYEAFKMEADQIFSHAVPHFDEIKRSRLASGFIRFSENWAPGFLPFLQPPFFRSGPKQLQRGLTYTLRPIFEEGGVQWQPPPISKYLISSLLVLLMIFAFIIIMVIIGTLSK
;
A
#
# COMPACT_ATOMS: atom_id res chain seq x y z
N PRO A 1 20.94 6.12 -19.81
CA PRO A 1 19.88 6.23 -18.83
C PRO A 1 18.61 6.74 -19.52
N GLN A 2 17.63 5.85 -19.74
CA GLN A 2 16.33 6.27 -20.25
C GLN A 2 15.62 7.01 -19.11
N VAL A 3 15.33 8.29 -19.33
CA VAL A 3 14.46 9.08 -18.48
C VAL A 3 13.05 8.50 -18.63
N ILE A 4 12.66 7.64 -17.70
CA ILE A 4 11.32 7.08 -17.64
C ILE A 4 10.46 8.04 -16.80
N GLY A 5 9.42 8.55 -17.40
CA GLY A 5 8.37 9.30 -16.71
C GLY A 5 8.22 10.72 -17.21
N GLY A 6 6.98 11.14 -17.36
CA GLY A 6 6.61 12.51 -17.72
C GLY A 6 7.15 13.54 -16.73
N SER A 7 7.04 14.81 -17.06
CA SER A 7 7.47 15.96 -16.23
C SER A 7 6.66 16.16 -14.95
N GLY A 8 5.75 15.23 -14.61
CA GLY A 8 4.86 15.30 -13.45
C GLY A 8 5.51 14.90 -12.11
N PRO A 9 4.80 15.16 -10.99
CA PRO A 9 5.25 14.74 -9.67
C PRO A 9 5.36 13.22 -9.58
N LYS A 10 6.33 12.75 -8.79
CA LYS A 10 6.66 11.32 -8.66
C LYS A 10 6.55 10.86 -7.22
N VAL A 11 6.08 9.62 -7.04
CA VAL A 11 6.10 8.91 -5.78
C VAL A 11 7.08 7.75 -5.90
N LEU A 12 8.11 7.72 -5.05
CA LEU A 12 9.07 6.63 -5.03
C LEU A 12 8.60 5.52 -4.10
N TYR A 13 8.57 4.29 -4.60
CA TYR A 13 8.24 3.10 -3.81
C TYR A 13 9.46 2.19 -3.69
N LEU A 14 9.91 2.00 -2.45
CA LEU A 14 11.03 1.15 -2.09
C LEU A 14 10.52 -0.07 -1.34
N ARG A 15 11.03 -1.25 -1.69
CA ARG A 15 10.65 -2.51 -1.05
C ARG A 15 11.84 -3.45 -0.92
N SER A 16 11.83 -4.27 0.12
CA SER A 16 12.78 -5.36 0.28
C SER A 16 12.64 -6.36 -0.88
N PHE A 17 13.76 -6.70 -1.52
CA PHE A 17 13.83 -7.71 -2.58
C PHE A 17 13.92 -9.15 -2.07
N LYS A 18 13.94 -9.41 -0.76
CA LYS A 18 13.83 -10.77 -0.25
C LYS A 18 12.40 -11.25 -0.48
N ILE A 19 12.21 -12.07 -1.50
CA ILE A 19 11.03 -12.93 -1.61
C ILE A 19 11.17 -13.94 -0.47
N ASP A 20 10.37 -13.75 0.57
CA ASP A 20 10.32 -14.71 1.67
C ASP A 20 9.77 -16.02 1.11
N ALA A 21 10.48 -17.14 1.29
CA ALA A 21 10.03 -18.46 0.81
C ALA A 21 8.65 -18.82 1.37
N SER A 22 8.23 -18.19 2.48
CA SER A 22 6.88 -18.30 3.04
C SER A 22 5.83 -17.65 2.16
N VAL A 23 6.14 -16.50 1.54
CA VAL A 23 5.25 -15.79 0.60
C VAL A 23 5.12 -16.61 -0.69
N LEU A 24 6.22 -17.18 -1.19
CA LEU A 24 6.19 -18.07 -2.36
C LEU A 24 5.31 -19.29 -2.11
N ARG A 25 5.40 -19.89 -0.92
CA ARG A 25 4.58 -21.02 -0.51
C ARG A 25 3.09 -20.64 -0.38
N GLN A 26 2.80 -19.48 0.15
CA GLN A 26 1.44 -18.96 0.32
C GLN A 26 0.80 -18.58 -1.03
N VAL A 27 1.58 -17.99 -1.94
CA VAL A 27 1.19 -17.70 -3.32
C VAL A 27 0.95 -19.00 -4.11
N LEU A 28 1.83 -20.00 -4.00
CA LEU A 28 1.65 -21.30 -4.63
C LEU A 28 0.38 -22.02 -4.13
N TRP A 29 0.10 -21.97 -2.82
CA TRP A 29 -1.11 -22.55 -2.25
C TRP A 29 -2.38 -21.80 -2.65
N SER A 30 -2.33 -20.46 -2.72
CA SER A 30 -3.48 -19.65 -3.18
C SER A 30 -3.77 -19.87 -4.68
N ILE A 31 -2.73 -20.01 -5.49
CA ILE A 31 -2.86 -20.34 -6.92
C ILE A 31 -3.44 -21.76 -7.11
N LEU A 32 -3.02 -22.71 -6.28
CA LEU A 32 -3.47 -24.11 -6.38
C LEU A 32 -4.93 -24.30 -5.92
N LEU A 33 -5.37 -23.56 -4.88
CA LEU A 33 -6.68 -23.75 -4.27
C LEU A 33 -7.77 -22.84 -4.84
N PHE A 34 -7.45 -21.62 -5.33
CA PHE A 34 -8.47 -20.62 -5.71
C PHE A 34 -8.28 -20.03 -7.11
N GLY A 35 -7.27 -20.51 -7.86
CA GLY A 35 -7.06 -20.14 -9.26
C GLY A 35 -6.71 -18.66 -9.50
N LYS A 36 -6.12 -18.40 -10.66
CA LYS A 36 -5.73 -17.06 -11.16
C LYS A 36 -6.87 -16.01 -11.23
N ALA A 37 -8.12 -16.45 -11.08
CA ALA A 37 -9.29 -15.59 -11.26
C ALA A 37 -9.44 -14.52 -10.17
N LEU A 38 -9.04 -14.80 -8.91
CA LEU A 38 -9.21 -13.85 -7.82
C LEU A 38 -8.11 -12.77 -7.80
N GLU A 39 -6.90 -13.13 -8.17
CA GLU A 39 -5.76 -12.21 -8.26
C GLU A 39 -5.90 -11.26 -9.47
N SER A 40 -6.39 -11.77 -10.59
CA SER A 40 -6.67 -10.97 -11.79
C SER A 40 -7.81 -9.96 -11.60
N ALA A 41 -8.73 -10.23 -10.68
CA ALA A 41 -9.87 -9.33 -10.41
C ALA A 41 -9.53 -8.20 -9.44
N SER A 42 -8.53 -8.35 -8.57
CA SER A 42 -8.19 -7.36 -7.54
C SER A 42 -6.96 -6.50 -7.86
N GLY A 43 -6.12 -6.89 -8.83
CA GLY A 43 -4.82 -6.28 -9.08
C GLY A 43 -3.78 -6.63 -8.01
N SER A 44 -2.49 -6.44 -8.32
CA SER A 44 -1.40 -6.64 -7.36
C SER A 44 -1.45 -5.58 -6.23
N GLU A 45 -0.81 -5.86 -5.08
CA GLU A 45 -0.67 -4.87 -4.00
C GLU A 45 -0.03 -3.56 -4.49
N GLU A 46 0.95 -3.68 -5.39
CA GLU A 46 1.65 -2.54 -6.00
C GLU A 46 0.72 -1.72 -6.92
N GLU A 47 -0.13 -2.38 -7.67
CA GLU A 47 -1.14 -1.72 -8.50
C GLU A 47 -2.19 -0.99 -7.66
N GLN A 48 -2.67 -1.60 -6.59
CA GLN A 48 -3.59 -0.97 -5.66
C GLN A 48 -2.96 0.21 -4.92
N LEU A 49 -1.66 0.13 -4.57
CA LEU A 49 -0.90 1.26 -4.02
C LEU A 49 -0.75 2.38 -5.06
N ARG A 50 -0.41 2.04 -6.30
CA ARG A 50 -0.33 3.00 -7.41
C ARG A 50 -1.63 3.76 -7.61
N GLU A 51 -2.75 3.05 -7.63
CA GLU A 51 -4.07 3.67 -7.78
C GLU A 51 -4.40 4.59 -6.58
N ALA A 52 -4.07 4.18 -5.36
CA ALA A 52 -4.31 4.99 -4.17
C ALA A 52 -3.45 6.26 -4.13
N LEU A 53 -2.23 6.21 -4.63
CA LEU A 53 -1.28 7.33 -4.62
C LEU A 53 -1.27 8.16 -5.91
N GLN A 54 -2.05 7.76 -6.93
CA GLN A 54 -2.10 8.43 -8.23
C GLN A 54 -2.28 9.96 -8.12
N PRO A 55 -3.08 10.52 -7.18
CA PRO A 55 -3.19 11.97 -7.04
C PRO A 55 -1.90 12.66 -6.57
N PHE A 56 -0.98 11.94 -5.91
CA PHE A 56 0.35 12.47 -5.55
C PHE A 56 1.31 12.52 -6.72
N GLY A 57 1.14 11.62 -7.69
CA GLY A 57 2.01 11.51 -8.84
C GLY A 57 2.18 10.08 -9.34
N GLU A 58 3.06 9.91 -10.31
CA GLU A 58 3.40 8.62 -10.89
C GLU A 58 4.18 7.78 -9.88
N LEU A 59 3.72 6.55 -9.60
CA LEU A 59 4.44 5.61 -8.74
C LEU A 59 5.60 4.98 -9.51
N ILE A 60 6.82 5.19 -9.02
CA ILE A 60 8.05 4.61 -9.54
C ILE A 60 8.59 3.61 -8.52
N ALA A 61 8.81 2.37 -8.96
CA ALA A 61 9.50 1.35 -8.19
C ALA A 61 10.84 1.02 -8.85
N ILE A 62 11.84 0.69 -8.04
CA ILE A 62 13.12 0.22 -8.54
C ILE A 62 13.06 -1.28 -8.71
N GLY A 63 13.30 -1.76 -9.93
CA GLY A 63 13.36 -3.18 -10.27
C GLY A 63 14.76 -3.74 -10.03
N LYS A 64 14.85 -5.01 -9.63
CA LYS A 64 16.12 -5.72 -9.53
C LYS A 64 16.67 -6.00 -10.94
N PRO A 65 17.97 -5.82 -11.19
CA PRO A 65 18.57 -6.26 -12.45
C PRO A 65 18.27 -7.73 -12.73
N GLY A 66 17.78 -8.06 -13.93
CA GLY A 66 17.42 -9.44 -14.32
C GLY A 66 16.06 -9.94 -13.81
N GLU A 67 15.25 -9.10 -13.16
CA GLU A 67 13.87 -9.45 -12.81
C GLU A 67 13.02 -9.61 -14.07
N ALA A 68 12.33 -10.76 -14.21
CA ALA A 68 11.41 -11.00 -15.33
C ALA A 68 10.32 -9.91 -15.37
N LEU A 69 9.85 -9.57 -16.58
CA LEU A 69 8.90 -8.50 -16.88
C LEU A 69 7.83 -8.31 -15.80
N PRO A 70 7.56 -7.06 -15.41
CA PRO A 70 6.70 -6.76 -14.26
C PRO A 70 5.24 -7.14 -14.53
N THR A 71 4.61 -7.70 -13.53
CA THR A 71 3.17 -7.59 -13.37
C THR A 71 2.79 -6.11 -13.30
N LEU A 72 1.67 -5.75 -13.92
CA LEU A 72 1.06 -4.42 -13.98
C LEU A 72 1.18 -3.66 -12.64
N GLY A 73 1.71 -2.44 -12.65
CA GLY A 73 1.85 -1.66 -11.42
C GLY A 73 2.64 -0.36 -11.64
N ALA A 74 3.69 -0.15 -10.86
CA ALA A 74 4.55 1.02 -10.94
C ALA A 74 5.43 1.01 -12.20
N ALA A 75 5.77 2.19 -12.71
CA ALA A 75 6.86 2.33 -13.67
C ALA A 75 8.17 1.88 -13.01
N ARG A 76 8.94 1.01 -13.67
CA ARG A 76 10.16 0.47 -13.09
C ARG A 76 11.41 1.04 -13.75
N LEU A 77 12.32 1.45 -12.93
CA LEU A 77 13.65 1.82 -13.35
C LEU A 77 14.63 0.67 -13.03
N TYR A 78 15.34 0.20 -14.03
CA TYR A 78 16.39 -0.80 -13.86
C TYR A 78 17.74 -0.08 -13.84
N ALA A 79 18.45 -0.21 -12.74
CA ALA A 79 19.81 0.30 -12.59
C ALA A 79 20.78 -0.88 -12.44
N SER A 80 22.02 -0.72 -12.92
CA SER A 80 23.07 -1.69 -12.64
C SER A 80 23.41 -1.71 -11.16
N ASP A 81 23.98 -2.82 -10.66
CA ASP A 81 24.39 -2.94 -9.25
C ASP A 81 25.38 -1.85 -8.82
N ALA A 82 26.12 -1.26 -9.75
CA ALA A 82 27.07 -0.17 -9.49
C ALA A 82 26.41 1.22 -9.44
N GLU A 83 25.24 1.39 -10.06
CA GLU A 83 24.61 2.72 -10.24
C GLU A 83 23.33 2.87 -9.44
N TRP A 84 22.74 1.77 -8.93
CA TRP A 84 21.42 1.80 -8.31
C TRP A 84 21.33 2.76 -7.13
N GLN A 85 22.39 2.88 -6.33
CA GLN A 85 22.42 3.79 -5.18
C GLN A 85 22.27 5.25 -5.61
N ASN A 86 23.02 5.69 -6.63
CA ASN A 86 22.93 7.05 -7.15
C ASN A 86 21.55 7.33 -7.76
N VAL A 87 20.98 6.34 -8.43
CA VAL A 87 19.64 6.43 -9.00
C VAL A 87 18.58 6.57 -7.89
N VAL A 88 18.67 5.76 -6.83
CA VAL A 88 17.77 5.84 -5.66
C VAL A 88 17.86 7.22 -5.00
N ILE A 89 19.06 7.71 -4.72
CA ILE A 89 19.30 9.04 -4.13
C ILE A 89 18.68 10.13 -5.00
N GLY A 90 18.95 10.12 -6.31
CA GLY A 90 18.38 11.11 -7.24
C GLY A 90 16.85 11.09 -7.29
N LEU A 91 16.24 9.90 -7.21
CA LEU A 91 14.79 9.76 -7.12
C LEU A 91 14.24 10.24 -5.78
N MET A 92 14.89 9.94 -4.66
CA MET A 92 14.51 10.43 -3.34
C MET A 92 14.47 11.97 -3.31
N GLN A 93 15.50 12.62 -3.84
CA GLN A 93 15.60 14.09 -3.87
C GLN A 93 14.47 14.75 -4.67
N THR A 94 14.04 14.12 -5.76
CA THR A 94 13.02 14.67 -6.67
C THR A 94 11.61 14.20 -6.37
N ALA A 95 11.44 13.14 -5.58
CA ALA A 95 10.14 12.60 -5.23
C ALA A 95 9.31 13.58 -4.38
N ARG A 96 8.02 13.62 -4.64
CA ARG A 96 7.05 14.31 -3.81
C ARG A 96 6.76 13.54 -2.51
N LEU A 97 6.78 12.22 -2.61
CA LEU A 97 6.54 11.28 -1.52
C LEU A 97 7.43 10.05 -1.72
N VAL A 98 7.96 9.51 -0.64
CA VAL A 98 8.70 8.24 -0.63
C VAL A 98 7.98 7.26 0.28
N VAL A 99 7.56 6.13 -0.27
CA VAL A 99 6.93 5.04 0.46
C VAL A 99 7.90 3.89 0.55
N VAL A 100 8.27 3.50 1.76
CA VAL A 100 9.16 2.36 2.01
C VAL A 100 8.35 1.23 2.63
N ARG A 101 8.23 0.10 1.93
CA ARG A 101 7.64 -1.10 2.51
C ARG A 101 8.65 -1.79 3.39
N VAL A 102 8.39 -1.76 4.68
CA VAL A 102 9.29 -2.33 5.68
C VAL A 102 9.36 -3.85 5.56
N GLY A 103 10.57 -4.38 5.58
CA GLY A 103 10.89 -5.80 5.53
C GLY A 103 12.28 -6.06 6.12
N SER A 104 12.76 -7.30 6.08
CA SER A 104 14.00 -7.74 6.69
C SER A 104 15.15 -7.89 5.68
N SER A 105 15.49 -6.87 4.88
CA SER A 105 16.63 -6.95 3.95
C SER A 105 17.69 -5.89 4.24
N GLY A 106 18.98 -6.26 4.09
CA GLY A 106 20.09 -5.33 4.27
C GLY A 106 20.07 -4.12 3.32
N GLY A 107 19.50 -4.26 2.10
CA GLY A 107 19.32 -3.15 1.17
C GLY A 107 18.35 -2.09 1.71
N LEU A 108 17.28 -2.50 2.40
CA LEU A 108 16.31 -1.60 2.99
C LEU A 108 16.92 -0.70 4.06
N LEU A 109 17.85 -1.23 4.85
CA LEU A 109 18.54 -0.45 5.88
C LEU A 109 19.36 0.70 5.29
N TRP A 110 20.09 0.42 4.21
CA TRP A 110 20.83 1.45 3.49
C TRP A 110 19.85 2.51 2.94
N GLU A 111 18.74 2.11 2.34
CA GLU A 111 17.72 3.03 1.83
C GLU A 111 17.17 3.91 2.95
N LEU A 112 16.88 3.36 4.13
CA LEU A 112 16.43 4.13 5.30
C LEU A 112 17.49 5.11 5.81
N GLN A 113 18.75 4.71 5.86
CA GLN A 113 19.86 5.58 6.23
C GLN A 113 19.99 6.76 5.26
N GLU A 114 19.84 6.51 3.96
CA GLU A 114 19.89 7.58 2.95
C GLU A 114 18.65 8.50 3.04
N THR A 115 17.45 7.96 3.36
CA THR A 115 16.26 8.82 3.52
C THR A 115 16.48 9.89 4.59
N VAL A 116 17.10 9.56 5.72
CA VAL A 116 17.38 10.54 6.81
C VAL A 116 18.34 11.62 6.37
N LYS A 117 19.26 11.32 5.45
CA LYS A 117 20.26 12.29 4.97
C LYS A 117 19.71 13.25 3.92
N VAL A 118 18.79 12.77 3.05
CA VAL A 118 18.41 13.49 1.84
C VAL A 118 16.98 13.97 1.79
N LEU A 119 16.07 13.43 2.62
CA LEU A 119 14.66 13.76 2.58
C LEU A 119 14.26 14.79 3.64
N ASN A 120 13.26 15.60 3.28
CA ASN A 120 12.41 16.21 4.30
C ASN A 120 11.60 15.09 4.97
N PRO A 121 11.61 14.96 6.32
CA PRO A 121 10.94 13.88 7.06
C PRO A 121 9.47 13.68 6.67
N THR A 122 8.74 14.76 6.42
CA THR A 122 7.31 14.72 6.08
C THR A 122 7.00 14.04 4.75
N LYS A 123 8.03 13.81 3.92
CA LYS A 123 7.90 13.08 2.65
C LYS A 123 8.08 11.57 2.79
N LEU A 124 8.44 11.06 3.98
CA LEU A 124 8.69 9.64 4.21
C LEU A 124 7.47 8.96 4.84
N LEU A 125 7.06 7.86 4.23
CA LEU A 125 6.06 6.92 4.79
C LEU A 125 6.67 5.52 4.86
N LEU A 126 6.70 4.93 6.06
CA LEU A 126 7.05 3.53 6.24
C LEU A 126 5.78 2.69 6.26
N TRP A 127 5.58 1.85 5.28
CA TRP A 127 4.44 0.94 5.22
C TRP A 127 4.74 -0.31 6.04
N ILE A 128 4.04 -0.48 7.14
CA ILE A 128 4.19 -1.60 8.09
C ILE A 128 3.07 -2.60 7.85
N ASN A 129 3.44 -3.87 7.69
CA ASN A 129 2.52 -5.01 7.72
C ASN A 129 3.29 -6.24 8.25
N LEU A 130 3.63 -6.22 9.53
CA LEU A 130 4.58 -7.15 10.14
C LEU A 130 4.00 -7.85 11.37
N LYS A 131 4.41 -9.10 11.59
CA LYS A 131 4.26 -9.79 12.87
C LYS A 131 5.19 -9.19 13.91
N LYS A 132 4.91 -9.46 15.20
CA LYS A 132 5.69 -8.93 16.33
C LYS A 132 7.19 -9.16 16.17
N LYS A 133 7.60 -10.38 15.90
CA LYS A 133 9.03 -10.74 15.76
C LYS A 133 9.75 -9.90 14.69
N ASP A 134 9.13 -9.77 13.53
CA ASP A 134 9.73 -9.04 12.39
C ASP A 134 9.70 -7.52 12.62
N TYR A 135 8.65 -7.04 13.29
CA TYR A 135 8.57 -5.63 13.67
C TYR A 135 9.61 -5.24 14.72
N GLU A 136 9.81 -6.05 15.76
CA GLU A 136 10.83 -5.78 16.78
C GLU A 136 12.24 -5.78 16.19
N ALA A 137 12.53 -6.70 15.25
CA ALA A 137 13.80 -6.68 14.53
C ALA A 137 13.96 -5.38 13.72
N PHE A 138 12.94 -4.96 12.96
CA PHE A 138 12.94 -3.69 12.24
C PHE A 138 13.10 -2.50 13.21
N LYS A 139 12.38 -2.50 14.34
CA LYS A 139 12.44 -1.41 15.32
C LYS A 139 13.86 -1.22 15.87
N MET A 140 14.56 -2.30 16.22
CA MET A 140 15.94 -2.22 16.72
C MET A 140 16.87 -1.51 15.75
N GLU A 141 16.69 -1.74 14.44
CA GLU A 141 17.49 -1.10 13.39
C GLU A 141 17.03 0.33 13.13
N ALA A 142 15.71 0.56 13.08
CA ALA A 142 15.11 1.88 12.85
C ALA A 142 15.48 2.87 13.99
N ASP A 143 15.47 2.44 15.23
CA ASP A 143 15.83 3.27 16.39
C ASP A 143 17.31 3.73 16.38
N GLN A 144 18.17 3.07 15.60
CA GLN A 144 19.56 3.50 15.37
C GLN A 144 19.68 4.51 14.21
N ILE A 145 18.70 4.54 13.32
CA ILE A 145 18.71 5.38 12.11
C ILE A 145 17.98 6.70 12.38
N PHE A 146 16.80 6.62 12.99
CA PHE A 146 15.99 7.81 13.28
C PHE A 146 16.35 8.42 14.62
N SER A 147 16.31 9.76 14.73
CA SER A 147 16.61 10.50 15.97
C SER A 147 15.59 10.26 17.08
N HIS A 148 14.41 9.76 16.75
CA HIS A 148 13.36 9.40 17.69
C HIS A 148 12.99 7.93 17.50
N ALA A 149 12.77 7.21 18.60
CA ALA A 149 12.37 5.83 18.56
C ALA A 149 11.02 5.65 17.87
N VAL A 150 10.92 4.65 16.98
CA VAL A 150 9.63 4.30 16.38
C VAL A 150 8.70 3.64 17.42
N PRO A 151 7.36 3.70 17.26
CA PRO A 151 6.40 3.20 18.24
C PRO A 151 6.66 1.74 18.64
N HIS A 152 6.29 1.34 19.85
CA HIS A 152 6.32 -0.06 20.25
C HIS A 152 5.25 -0.88 19.53
N PHE A 153 5.51 -2.17 19.29
CA PHE A 153 4.56 -3.06 18.63
C PHE A 153 3.18 -3.04 19.28
N ASP A 154 3.15 -3.03 20.62
CA ASP A 154 1.89 -3.07 21.38
C ASP A 154 1.04 -1.80 21.23
N GLU A 155 1.64 -0.67 20.86
CA GLU A 155 0.97 0.61 20.59
C GLU A 155 0.30 0.62 19.21
N ILE A 156 0.87 -0.10 18.25
CA ILE A 156 0.47 -0.05 16.84
C ILE A 156 -0.17 -1.36 16.33
N LYS A 157 -0.17 -2.41 17.15
CA LYS A 157 -0.76 -3.70 16.76
C LYS A 157 -2.27 -3.58 16.55
N ARG A 158 -2.74 -4.23 15.49
CA ARG A 158 -4.15 -4.54 15.28
C ARG A 158 -4.31 -6.04 15.14
N SER A 159 -4.89 -6.69 16.16
CA SER A 159 -4.93 -8.15 16.25
C SER A 159 -3.51 -8.73 16.37
N ARG A 160 -3.04 -9.46 15.37
CA ARG A 160 -1.73 -10.17 15.38
C ARG A 160 -0.62 -9.48 14.59
N LEU A 161 -0.93 -8.35 13.94
CA LEU A 161 -0.03 -7.61 13.06
C LEU A 161 0.03 -6.14 13.47
N ALA A 162 1.20 -5.53 13.33
CA ALA A 162 1.32 -4.09 13.17
C ALA A 162 0.99 -3.79 11.70
N SER A 163 -0.10 -3.05 11.43
CA SER A 163 -0.54 -2.76 10.07
C SER A 163 -0.97 -1.29 9.94
N GLY A 164 -0.25 -0.55 9.11
CA GLY A 164 -0.45 0.87 8.89
C GLY A 164 0.79 1.54 8.32
N PHE A 165 0.90 2.84 8.56
CA PHE A 165 2.05 3.64 8.16
C PHE A 165 2.67 4.36 9.35
N ILE A 166 4.00 4.43 9.40
CA ILE A 166 4.73 5.40 10.23
C ILE A 166 5.05 6.58 9.33
N ARG A 167 4.62 7.76 9.73
CA ARG A 167 4.96 9.05 9.15
C ARG A 167 5.85 9.82 10.11
N PHE A 168 6.50 10.86 9.62
CA PHE A 168 7.39 11.68 10.43
C PHE A 168 6.98 13.17 10.36
N SER A 169 7.11 13.85 11.47
CA SER A 169 7.06 15.32 11.52
C SER A 169 8.40 15.92 11.06
N GLU A 170 8.48 17.23 10.88
CA GLU A 170 9.68 17.92 10.41
C GLU A 170 10.94 17.65 11.26
N ASN A 171 10.77 17.33 12.54
CA ASN A 171 11.87 16.96 13.45
C ASN A 171 12.09 15.44 13.58
N TRP A 172 11.65 14.63 12.64
CA TRP A 172 11.72 13.18 12.64
C TRP A 172 10.93 12.49 13.78
N ALA A 173 10.00 13.18 14.46
CA ALA A 173 9.15 12.49 15.42
C ALA A 173 8.14 11.58 14.70
N PRO A 174 8.12 10.28 15.02
CA PRO A 174 7.25 9.33 14.35
C PRO A 174 5.81 9.41 14.83
N GLY A 175 4.87 9.32 13.90
CA GLY A 175 3.45 9.18 14.17
C GLY A 175 2.88 7.97 13.42
N PHE A 176 1.98 7.21 14.04
CA PHE A 176 1.40 6.03 13.42
C PHE A 176 0.02 6.32 12.84
N LEU A 177 -0.16 5.96 11.57
CA LEU A 177 -1.44 5.94 10.87
C LEU A 177 -1.91 4.49 10.74
N PRO A 178 -2.89 4.06 11.54
CA PRO A 178 -3.39 2.70 11.48
C PRO A 178 -4.11 2.45 10.15
N PHE A 179 -3.95 1.24 9.59
CA PHE A 179 -4.65 0.86 8.37
C PHE A 179 -6.16 0.87 8.60
N LEU A 180 -6.87 1.73 7.89
CA LEU A 180 -8.32 1.86 7.99
C LEU A 180 -9.01 0.89 7.04
N GLN A 181 -9.91 0.08 7.59
CA GLN A 181 -10.82 -0.74 6.81
C GLN A 181 -12.22 -0.13 6.91
N PRO A 182 -12.69 0.56 5.87
CA PRO A 182 -14.04 1.09 5.88
C PRO A 182 -15.07 -0.02 6.11
N PRO A 183 -16.08 0.18 7.00
CA PRO A 183 -16.98 -0.89 7.44
C PRO A 183 -17.78 -1.54 6.31
N PHE A 184 -18.13 -0.79 5.27
CA PHE A 184 -18.88 -1.28 4.12
C PHE A 184 -18.03 -1.96 3.03
N PHE A 185 -16.69 -2.05 3.21
CA PHE A 185 -15.76 -2.52 2.18
C PHE A 185 -14.77 -3.54 2.71
N ARG A 186 -15.18 -4.35 3.69
CA ARG A 186 -14.31 -5.34 4.34
C ARG A 186 -13.89 -6.49 3.43
N SER A 187 -14.58 -6.69 2.31
CA SER A 187 -14.29 -7.75 1.34
C SER A 187 -14.50 -7.26 -0.09
N GLY A 188 -13.86 -7.93 -1.04
CA GLY A 188 -14.02 -7.67 -2.46
C GLY A 188 -12.78 -7.09 -3.16
N PRO A 189 -12.82 -7.02 -4.49
CA PRO A 189 -11.71 -6.50 -5.28
C PRO A 189 -11.39 -5.04 -4.87
N LYS A 190 -10.09 -4.70 -4.89
CA LYS A 190 -9.59 -3.36 -4.52
C LYS A 190 -9.80 -2.96 -3.05
N GLN A 191 -9.93 -3.95 -2.15
CA GLN A 191 -10.04 -3.69 -0.71
C GLN A 191 -8.82 -2.93 -0.18
N LEU A 192 -7.62 -3.33 -0.58
CA LEU A 192 -6.37 -2.69 -0.19
C LEU A 192 -6.33 -1.24 -0.70
N GLN A 193 -6.65 -0.99 -1.97
CA GLN A 193 -6.71 0.36 -2.54
C GLN A 193 -7.62 1.29 -1.71
N ARG A 194 -8.82 0.82 -1.36
CA ARG A 194 -9.76 1.60 -0.55
C ARG A 194 -9.20 1.89 0.84
N GLY A 195 -8.68 0.87 1.51
CA GLY A 195 -8.04 1.01 2.81
C GLY A 195 -6.89 2.01 2.76
N LEU A 196 -6.03 1.92 1.75
CA LEU A 196 -4.93 2.87 1.52
C LEU A 196 -5.45 4.30 1.31
N THR A 197 -6.44 4.49 0.44
CA THR A 197 -6.99 5.83 0.16
C THR A 197 -7.55 6.50 1.42
N TYR A 198 -8.24 5.76 2.29
CA TYR A 198 -8.75 6.30 3.55
C TYR A 198 -7.65 6.52 4.59
N THR A 199 -6.72 5.59 4.71
CA THR A 199 -5.59 5.69 5.65
C THR A 199 -4.69 6.88 5.34
N LEU A 200 -4.43 7.12 4.06
CA LEU A 200 -3.52 8.18 3.61
C LEU A 200 -4.21 9.55 3.50
N ARG A 201 -5.49 9.68 3.82
CA ARG A 201 -6.21 10.95 3.76
C ARG A 201 -5.48 12.12 4.47
N PRO A 202 -4.95 11.98 5.69
CA PRO A 202 -4.20 13.07 6.33
C PRO A 202 -2.97 13.50 5.52
N ILE A 203 -2.30 12.56 4.87
CA ILE A 203 -1.13 12.84 4.03
C ILE A 203 -1.53 13.63 2.76
N PHE A 204 -2.69 13.33 2.18
CA PHE A 204 -3.23 14.11 1.06
C PHE A 204 -3.50 15.56 1.46
N GLU A 205 -4.15 15.75 2.61
CA GLU A 205 -4.51 17.07 3.12
C GLU A 205 -3.24 17.89 3.45
N GLU A 206 -2.27 17.31 4.14
CA GLU A 206 -0.98 17.94 4.47
C GLU A 206 -0.14 18.24 3.21
N GLY A 207 -0.18 17.37 2.21
CA GLY A 207 0.52 17.54 0.93
C GLY A 207 -0.15 18.51 -0.05
N GLY A 208 -1.28 19.14 0.34
CA GLY A 208 -2.04 20.03 -0.54
C GLY A 208 -2.64 19.32 -1.77
N VAL A 209 -2.88 18.00 -1.66
CA VAL A 209 -3.47 17.20 -2.71
C VAL A 209 -4.96 16.99 -2.41
N GLN A 210 -5.81 17.26 -3.37
CA GLN A 210 -7.24 17.06 -3.19
C GLN A 210 -7.54 15.57 -2.98
N TRP A 211 -8.01 15.22 -1.77
CA TRP A 211 -8.45 13.87 -1.48
C TRP A 211 -9.81 13.60 -2.12
N GLN A 212 -9.95 12.44 -2.74
CA GLN A 212 -11.21 11.96 -3.28
C GLN A 212 -11.51 10.56 -2.72
N PRO A 213 -12.76 10.33 -2.26
CA PRO A 213 -13.14 8.98 -1.84
C PRO A 213 -13.05 8.02 -3.02
N PRO A 214 -12.62 6.78 -2.79
CA PRO A 214 -12.57 5.78 -3.85
C PRO A 214 -13.97 5.56 -4.42
N PRO A 215 -14.10 5.36 -5.74
CA PRO A 215 -15.39 5.20 -6.39
C PRO A 215 -16.15 4.01 -5.78
N ILE A 216 -17.45 4.18 -5.57
CA ILE A 216 -18.33 3.11 -5.12
C ILE A 216 -18.29 2.00 -6.17
N SER A 217 -17.96 0.78 -5.75
CA SER A 217 -17.87 -0.35 -6.66
C SER A 217 -19.23 -0.58 -7.36
N LYS A 218 -19.21 -0.74 -8.68
CA LYS A 218 -20.40 -1.10 -9.47
C LYS A 218 -21.07 -2.37 -8.94
N TYR A 219 -20.29 -3.29 -8.35
CA TYR A 219 -20.81 -4.51 -7.69
C TYR A 219 -21.64 -4.21 -6.43
N LEU A 220 -21.33 -3.16 -5.68
CA LEU A 220 -22.14 -2.74 -4.54
C LEU A 220 -23.48 -2.17 -5.00
N ILE A 221 -23.48 -1.38 -6.04
CA ILE A 221 -24.71 -0.83 -6.63
C ILE A 221 -25.56 -1.97 -7.19
N SER A 222 -24.97 -2.91 -7.92
CA SER A 222 -25.71 -4.06 -8.46
C SER A 222 -26.25 -4.99 -7.35
N SER A 223 -25.46 -5.26 -6.31
CA SER A 223 -25.94 -6.09 -5.18
C SER A 223 -27.06 -5.41 -4.38
N LEU A 224 -27.00 -4.10 -4.21
CA LEU A 224 -28.09 -3.33 -3.58
C LEU A 224 -29.35 -3.36 -4.43
N LEU A 225 -29.22 -3.22 -5.76
CA LEU A 225 -30.37 -3.34 -6.67
C LEU A 225 -30.99 -4.74 -6.65
N VAL A 226 -30.19 -5.79 -6.61
CA VAL A 226 -30.68 -7.17 -6.47
C VAL A 226 -31.40 -7.36 -5.14
N LEU A 227 -30.85 -6.85 -4.03
CA LEU A 227 -31.52 -6.91 -2.73
C LEU A 227 -32.86 -6.16 -2.72
N LEU A 228 -32.93 -4.99 -3.32
CA LEU A 228 -34.17 -4.23 -3.48
C LEU A 228 -35.20 -4.97 -4.34
N MET A 229 -34.77 -5.61 -5.41
CA MET A 229 -35.65 -6.45 -6.25
C MET A 229 -36.22 -7.65 -5.48
N ILE A 230 -35.35 -8.35 -4.69
CA ILE A 230 -35.81 -9.46 -3.84
C ILE A 230 -36.82 -8.97 -2.80
N PHE A 231 -36.53 -7.84 -2.15
CA PHE A 231 -37.43 -7.25 -1.16
C PHE A 231 -38.78 -6.84 -1.77
N ALA A 232 -38.77 -6.18 -2.93
CA ALA A 232 -39.97 -5.85 -3.67
C ALA A 232 -40.75 -7.10 -4.08
N PHE A 233 -40.12 -8.15 -4.52
CA PHE A 233 -40.75 -9.43 -4.85
C PHE A 233 -41.44 -10.08 -3.63
N ILE A 234 -40.75 -10.07 -2.47
CA ILE A 234 -41.33 -10.60 -1.22
C ILE A 234 -42.60 -9.82 -0.83
N ILE A 235 -42.56 -8.48 -0.91
CA ILE A 235 -43.72 -7.62 -0.62
C ILE A 235 -44.91 -7.98 -1.55
N ILE A 236 -44.65 -8.10 -2.84
CA ILE A 236 -45.68 -8.44 -3.84
C ILE A 236 -46.29 -9.81 -3.49
N MET A 237 -45.48 -10.81 -3.18
CA MET A 237 -45.97 -12.16 -2.83
C MET A 237 -46.84 -12.16 -1.54
N VAL A 238 -46.45 -11.34 -0.54
CA VAL A 238 -47.24 -11.17 0.68
C VAL A 238 -48.59 -10.52 0.37
N ILE A 239 -48.61 -9.49 -0.46
CA ILE A 239 -49.85 -8.80 -0.86
C ILE A 239 -50.80 -9.77 -1.60
N ILE A 240 -50.25 -10.52 -2.58
CA ILE A 240 -51.06 -11.50 -3.35
C ILE A 240 -51.59 -12.59 -2.40
N GLY A 241 -50.79 -13.10 -1.48
CA GLY A 241 -51.20 -14.11 -0.51
C GLY A 241 -52.25 -13.61 0.49
N THR A 242 -52.32 -12.29 0.78
CA THR A 242 -53.37 -11.69 1.64
C THR A 242 -54.65 -11.40 0.87
N LEU A 243 -54.57 -11.10 -0.43
CA LEU A 243 -55.71 -10.84 -1.28
C LEU A 243 -56.44 -12.11 -1.76
N SER A 244 -55.77 -13.28 -1.69
CA SER A 244 -56.33 -14.59 -2.08
C SER A 244 -57.02 -15.36 -0.96
N LYS A 245 -57.12 -14.74 0.21
CA LYS A 245 -57.92 -15.24 1.38
C LYS A 245 -59.20 -14.45 1.56
#